data_e9b96336f8117c30df611fc4e81f0db7
#
_entry.id   e9b96336f8117c30df611fc4e81f0db7
#
_cell.length_a   1.000
_cell.length_b   1.000
_cell.length_c   1.000
_cell.angle_alpha   90.00
_cell.angle_beta   90.00
_cell.angle_gamma   90.00
#
_symmetry.space_group_name_H-M   'P 1'
#
loop_
_entity.id
_entity.type
_entity.pdbx_description
1 polymer ?
#
loop_
_entity_poly.entity_id
_entity_poly.type
_entity_poly.pdbx_seq_one_letter_code
_entity_poly.pdbx_strand_id
1 'polypeptide(L)'
;MTQRRQQYGFTLIELMIVVAIIGILAAIAIPNFVRFQARARQSEVNTNLKSLFTGLRTQQRKPPTRMGTTGFSAERGNRYSYHLDDGCSAYEDRSTVNTVSHPDDTCIGVDTFKFQGFPAVFTPVLLAGANWNNKATTNGLTTSSAIRGTNENWDFLAYGAGDVDNKPTGDQADSWMISSADGQLTAVCPSTGSAENVAAGEPFNVSNDVNCD
;
A
#
# COMPACT_ATOMS: atom_id res chain seq x y z
N MET A 1 27.56 -64.58 7.85
CA MET A 1 26.13 -64.56 7.48
C MET A 1 25.70 -63.14 7.21
N THR A 2 25.57 -62.76 5.96
CA THR A 2 25.15 -61.41 5.52
C THR A 2 23.63 -61.40 5.40
N GLN A 3 22.93 -60.69 6.31
CA GLN A 3 21.48 -60.47 6.22
C GLN A 3 21.23 -59.56 5.02
N ARG A 4 20.56 -60.10 3.98
CA ARG A 4 19.99 -59.27 2.89
C ARG A 4 18.81 -58.47 3.46
N ARG A 5 18.95 -57.17 3.55
CA ARG A 5 17.84 -56.27 3.78
C ARG A 5 16.89 -56.38 2.59
N GLN A 6 15.64 -56.76 2.83
CA GLN A 6 14.60 -56.70 1.79
C GLN A 6 14.33 -55.24 1.48
N GLN A 7 14.56 -54.86 0.25
CA GLN A 7 14.18 -53.56 -0.30
C GLN A 7 12.72 -53.66 -0.74
N TYR A 8 11.84 -52.93 -0.06
CA TYR A 8 10.46 -52.82 -0.52
C TYR A 8 10.41 -51.74 -1.62
N GLY A 9 9.92 -52.11 -2.79
CA GLY A 9 9.69 -51.22 -3.91
C GLY A 9 8.35 -50.50 -3.76
N PHE A 10 8.28 -49.26 -4.18
CA PHE A 10 7.05 -48.47 -4.23
C PHE A 10 6.18 -48.94 -5.40
N THR A 11 4.88 -49.12 -5.21
CA THR A 11 3.97 -49.49 -6.28
C THR A 11 3.56 -48.24 -7.09
N LEU A 12 3.29 -48.41 -8.38
CA LEU A 12 2.88 -47.32 -9.26
C LEU A 12 1.52 -46.73 -8.78
N ILE A 13 0.63 -47.60 -8.26
CA ILE A 13 -0.67 -47.14 -7.77
C ILE A 13 -0.56 -46.29 -6.50
N GLU A 14 0.37 -46.64 -5.58
CA GLU A 14 0.62 -45.81 -4.38
C GLU A 14 1.09 -44.41 -4.76
N LEU A 15 1.97 -44.30 -5.78
CA LEU A 15 2.41 -42.98 -6.26
C LEU A 15 1.25 -42.20 -6.91
N MET A 16 0.40 -42.88 -7.72
CA MET A 16 -0.74 -42.23 -8.38
C MET A 16 -1.76 -41.66 -7.38
N ILE A 17 -2.06 -42.40 -6.33
CA ILE A 17 -2.99 -41.93 -5.30
C ILE A 17 -2.43 -40.72 -4.57
N VAL A 18 -1.15 -40.73 -4.21
CA VAL A 18 -0.50 -39.63 -3.52
C VAL A 18 -0.49 -38.35 -4.37
N VAL A 19 -0.11 -38.43 -5.65
CA VAL A 19 -0.13 -37.25 -6.51
C VAL A 19 -1.54 -36.71 -6.77
N ALA A 20 -2.54 -37.60 -6.85
CA ALA A 20 -3.94 -37.19 -6.99
C ALA A 20 -4.42 -36.41 -5.75
N ILE A 21 -4.12 -36.89 -4.55
CA ILE A 21 -4.47 -36.19 -3.31
C ILE A 21 -3.76 -34.85 -3.21
N ILE A 22 -2.45 -34.81 -3.48
CA ILE A 22 -1.67 -33.55 -3.47
C ILE A 22 -2.24 -32.57 -4.51
N GLY A 23 -2.61 -33.03 -5.69
CA GLY A 23 -3.22 -32.19 -6.74
C GLY A 23 -4.51 -31.53 -6.29
N ILE A 24 -5.40 -32.27 -5.64
CA ILE A 24 -6.66 -31.74 -5.10
C ILE A 24 -6.39 -30.71 -3.99
N LEU A 25 -5.48 -31.01 -3.07
CA LEU A 25 -5.13 -30.10 -1.98
C LEU A 25 -4.48 -28.81 -2.52
N ALA A 26 -3.57 -28.94 -3.49
CA ALA A 26 -2.90 -27.80 -4.11
C ALA A 26 -3.88 -26.86 -4.85
N ALA A 27 -4.90 -27.42 -5.53
CA ALA A 27 -5.90 -26.65 -6.23
C ALA A 27 -6.66 -25.67 -5.31
N ILE A 28 -6.86 -26.03 -4.05
CA ILE A 28 -7.53 -25.18 -3.07
C ILE A 28 -6.53 -24.28 -2.33
N ALA A 29 -5.31 -24.77 -2.07
CA ALA A 29 -4.34 -24.07 -1.26
C ALA A 29 -3.67 -22.89 -1.99
N ILE A 30 -3.34 -23.05 -3.29
CA ILE A 30 -2.61 -22.03 -4.06
C ILE A 30 -3.37 -20.69 -4.13
N PRO A 31 -4.65 -20.62 -4.56
CA PRO A 31 -5.36 -19.35 -4.66
C PRO A 31 -5.53 -18.66 -3.29
N ASN A 32 -5.75 -19.43 -2.23
CA ASN A 32 -5.86 -18.88 -0.88
C ASN A 32 -4.52 -18.32 -0.39
N PHE A 33 -3.41 -18.97 -0.73
CA PHE A 33 -2.07 -18.52 -0.36
C PHE A 33 -1.69 -17.20 -1.05
N VAL A 34 -2.03 -17.05 -2.35
CA VAL A 34 -1.79 -15.80 -3.09
C VAL A 34 -2.56 -14.63 -2.46
N ARG A 35 -3.83 -14.83 -2.11
CA ARG A 35 -4.63 -13.80 -1.40
C ARG A 35 -4.06 -13.46 -0.03
N PHE A 36 -3.54 -14.44 0.69
CA PHE A 36 -2.90 -14.20 1.98
C PHE A 36 -1.61 -13.38 1.83
N GLN A 37 -0.80 -13.69 0.82
CA GLN A 37 0.40 -12.91 0.51
C GLN A 37 0.06 -11.46 0.17
N ALA A 38 -0.97 -11.22 -0.65
CA ALA A 38 -1.41 -9.87 -0.98
C ALA A 38 -1.80 -9.06 0.27
N ARG A 39 -2.60 -9.65 1.16
CA ARG A 39 -2.96 -9.02 2.45
C ARG A 39 -1.73 -8.73 3.33
N ALA A 40 -0.76 -9.62 3.34
CA ALA A 40 0.49 -9.40 4.07
C ALA A 40 1.28 -8.21 3.50
N ARG A 41 1.28 -8.04 2.17
CA ARG A 41 1.89 -6.87 1.50
C ARG A 41 1.13 -5.58 1.82
N GLN A 42 -0.21 -5.61 1.85
CA GLN A 42 -1.04 -4.47 2.24
C GLN A 42 -0.81 -4.02 3.70
N SER A 43 -0.32 -4.89 4.57
CA SER A 43 0.03 -4.48 5.94
C SER A 43 1.18 -3.48 6.00
N GLU A 44 2.08 -3.48 5.00
CA GLU A 44 3.16 -2.50 4.87
C GLU A 44 2.60 -1.08 4.77
N VAL A 45 1.68 -0.85 3.83
CA VAL A 45 1.13 0.50 3.61
C VAL A 45 0.34 0.98 4.82
N ASN A 46 -0.43 0.10 5.47
CA ASN A 46 -1.17 0.46 6.68
C ASN A 46 -0.24 0.95 7.81
N THR A 47 0.85 0.24 8.06
CA THR A 47 1.82 0.60 9.08
C THR A 47 2.54 1.91 8.74
N ASN A 48 2.95 2.06 7.49
CA ASN A 48 3.67 3.24 7.04
C ASN A 48 2.78 4.49 7.01
N LEU A 49 1.52 4.38 6.56
CA LEU A 49 0.58 5.50 6.62
C LEU A 49 0.31 5.96 8.04
N LYS A 50 0.15 5.05 9.00
CA LYS A 50 0.02 5.41 10.44
C LYS A 50 1.28 6.09 10.97
N SER A 51 2.46 5.66 10.56
CA SER A 51 3.72 6.30 10.90
C SER A 51 3.80 7.72 10.30
N LEU A 52 3.45 7.87 9.02
CA LEU A 52 3.37 9.17 8.35
C LEU A 52 2.36 10.10 9.04
N PHE A 53 1.18 9.59 9.38
CA PHE A 53 0.18 10.36 10.13
C PHE A 53 0.73 10.87 11.46
N THR A 54 1.42 10.02 12.21
CA THR A 54 2.03 10.40 13.49
C THR A 54 3.08 11.48 13.27
N GLY A 55 3.94 11.34 12.27
CA GLY A 55 4.95 12.34 11.92
C GLY A 55 4.33 13.70 11.56
N LEU A 56 3.29 13.69 10.72
CA LEU A 56 2.57 14.91 10.35
C LEU A 56 1.89 15.58 11.55
N ARG A 57 1.28 14.80 12.45
CA ARG A 57 0.59 15.35 13.64
C ARG A 57 1.56 15.94 14.66
N THR A 58 2.85 15.59 14.66
CA THR A 58 3.83 16.25 15.52
C THR A 58 4.17 17.68 15.07
N GLN A 59 3.86 18.04 13.82
CA GLN A 59 4.14 19.34 13.20
C GLN A 59 2.99 20.36 13.38
N GLN A 60 2.34 20.40 14.54
CA GLN A 60 1.09 21.14 14.74
C GLN A 60 1.16 22.63 14.41
N ARG A 61 2.31 23.30 14.65
CA ARG A 61 2.45 24.75 14.49
C ARG A 61 2.58 25.24 13.06
N LYS A 62 3.15 24.42 12.21
CA LYS A 62 3.38 24.75 10.80
C LYS A 62 3.22 23.52 9.95
N PRO A 63 2.37 23.57 8.90
CA PRO A 63 2.25 22.44 8.00
C PRO A 63 3.60 22.14 7.35
N PRO A 64 4.03 20.86 7.32
CA PRO A 64 5.23 20.48 6.59
C PRO A 64 4.98 20.63 5.10
N THR A 65 5.99 21.05 4.36
CA THR A 65 5.92 21.20 2.90
C THR A 65 6.58 20.03 2.17
N ARG A 66 7.21 19.12 2.90
CA ARG A 66 8.07 18.05 2.35
C ARG A 66 8.00 16.80 3.22
N MET A 67 8.27 15.65 2.59
CA MET A 67 8.30 14.36 3.27
C MET A 67 9.37 14.30 4.38
N GLY A 68 10.57 14.79 4.10
CA GLY A 68 11.70 14.74 5.05
C GLY A 68 11.47 15.53 6.35
N THR A 69 10.58 16.54 6.34
CA THR A 69 10.25 17.29 7.57
C THR A 69 9.24 16.59 8.46
N THR A 70 8.55 15.56 7.97
CA THR A 70 7.57 14.79 8.76
C THR A 70 8.24 13.84 9.76
N GLY A 71 9.53 13.54 9.58
CA GLY A 71 10.23 12.50 10.32
C GLY A 71 9.83 11.07 9.92
N PHE A 72 8.99 10.94 8.88
CA PHE A 72 8.64 9.66 8.30
C PHE A 72 9.66 9.25 7.23
N SER A 73 10.07 7.99 7.28
CA SER A 73 10.82 7.32 6.23
C SER A 73 10.35 5.87 6.16
N ALA A 74 9.89 5.42 5.01
CA ALA A 74 9.59 4.01 4.80
C ALA A 74 10.90 3.19 4.85
N GLU A 75 10.84 1.97 5.40
CA GLU A 75 11.99 1.07 5.38
C GLU A 75 12.37 0.69 3.93
N ARG A 76 13.66 0.35 3.73
CA ARG A 76 14.12 -0.15 2.43
C ARG A 76 13.43 -1.47 2.09
N GLY A 77 13.10 -1.62 0.80
CA GLY A 77 12.30 -2.73 0.30
C GLY A 77 10.80 -2.44 0.32
N ASN A 78 10.40 -1.17 0.41
CA ASN A 78 9.02 -0.75 0.27
C ASN A 78 8.48 -1.01 -1.15
N ARG A 79 7.28 -1.56 -1.20
CA ARG A 79 6.54 -1.80 -2.46
C ARG A 79 5.62 -0.64 -2.81
N TYR A 80 5.34 0.24 -1.87
CA TYR A 80 4.45 1.38 -2.02
C TYR A 80 5.24 2.67 -2.14
N SER A 81 4.79 3.56 -3.00
CA SER A 81 5.15 4.96 -2.97
C SER A 81 4.21 5.72 -2.03
N TYR A 82 4.73 6.72 -1.33
CA TYR A 82 3.96 7.51 -0.35
C TYR A 82 3.91 8.97 -0.80
N HIS A 83 2.71 9.56 -0.78
CA HIS A 83 2.40 10.81 -1.42
C HIS A 83 1.84 11.82 -0.41
N LEU A 84 2.47 12.99 -0.31
CA LEU A 84 1.90 14.19 0.32
C LEU A 84 1.37 15.19 -0.71
N ASP A 85 1.61 14.92 -2.01
CA ASP A 85 1.21 15.73 -3.14
C ASP A 85 0.86 14.80 -4.31
N ASP A 86 -0.18 15.12 -5.09
CA ASP A 86 -0.62 14.29 -6.21
C ASP A 86 0.41 14.18 -7.33
N GLY A 87 1.18 15.24 -7.54
CA GLY A 87 2.09 15.31 -8.66
C GLY A 87 3.36 14.50 -8.49
N CYS A 88 3.82 14.26 -7.26
CA CYS A 88 5.13 13.64 -6.95
C CYS A 88 6.25 14.03 -7.91
N SER A 89 6.30 15.31 -8.25
CA SER A 89 7.32 15.85 -9.16
C SER A 89 8.72 15.79 -8.56
N ALA A 90 8.79 15.76 -7.23
CA ALA A 90 10.00 15.53 -6.45
C ALA A 90 9.76 14.39 -5.47
N TYR A 91 10.56 13.34 -5.58
CA TYR A 91 10.44 12.16 -4.73
C TYR A 91 11.80 11.59 -4.33
N GLU A 92 11.86 11.00 -3.16
CA GLU A 92 13.04 10.26 -2.71
C GLU A 92 13.27 9.04 -3.63
N ASP A 93 14.36 9.09 -4.40
CA ASP A 93 14.72 8.01 -5.33
C ASP A 93 15.35 6.83 -4.59
N ARG A 94 14.84 5.63 -4.86
CA ARG A 94 15.27 4.36 -4.28
C ARG A 94 15.73 3.34 -5.31
N SER A 95 16.18 3.82 -6.48
CA SER A 95 16.67 2.97 -7.56
C SER A 95 18.08 2.39 -7.31
N THR A 96 18.80 2.93 -6.34
CA THR A 96 20.15 2.49 -5.96
C THR A 96 20.21 2.01 -4.51
N VAL A 97 21.32 1.39 -4.10
CA VAL A 97 21.54 0.95 -2.71
C VAL A 97 21.40 2.11 -1.72
N ASN A 98 21.92 3.27 -2.08
CA ASN A 98 21.77 4.48 -1.28
C ASN A 98 20.56 5.27 -1.76
N THR A 99 19.67 5.63 -0.87
CA THR A 99 18.55 6.53 -1.19
C THR A 99 19.09 7.90 -1.56
N VAL A 100 18.49 8.49 -2.61
CA VAL A 100 18.74 9.86 -2.99
C VAL A 100 17.51 10.67 -2.61
N SER A 101 17.63 11.51 -1.58
CA SER A 101 16.57 12.42 -1.15
C SER A 101 16.97 13.87 -1.39
N HIS A 102 16.01 14.65 -1.84
CA HIS A 102 16.16 16.09 -2.01
C HIS A 102 15.37 16.85 -0.94
N PRO A 103 15.81 18.06 -0.59
CA PRO A 103 15.12 18.83 0.44
C PRO A 103 13.65 19.13 0.08
N ASP A 104 13.27 19.09 -1.18
CA ASP A 104 11.93 19.43 -1.66
C ASP A 104 11.05 18.21 -1.98
N ASP A 105 11.50 17.00 -1.65
CA ASP A 105 10.73 15.77 -1.90
C ASP A 105 9.39 15.79 -1.16
N THR A 106 8.31 15.66 -1.91
CA THR A 106 6.94 15.53 -1.40
C THR A 106 6.45 14.09 -1.37
N CYS A 107 7.22 13.18 -1.97
CA CYS A 107 6.91 11.76 -2.04
C CYS A 107 8.13 10.89 -1.70
N ILE A 108 7.86 9.64 -1.36
CA ILE A 108 8.88 8.59 -1.27
C ILE A 108 8.60 7.57 -2.37
N GLY A 109 9.60 7.28 -3.19
CA GLY A 109 9.49 6.30 -4.26
C GLY A 109 9.51 4.85 -3.78
N VAL A 110 9.10 3.97 -4.66
CA VAL A 110 9.24 2.51 -4.49
C VAL A 110 10.71 2.13 -4.49
N ASP A 111 11.09 1.12 -3.73
CA ASP A 111 12.43 0.55 -3.80
C ASP A 111 12.62 -0.26 -5.10
N THR A 112 12.88 0.45 -6.19
CA THR A 112 13.10 -0.15 -7.51
C THR A 112 14.43 -0.87 -7.62
N PHE A 113 15.37 -0.66 -6.70
CA PHE A 113 16.56 -1.49 -6.58
C PHE A 113 16.19 -2.93 -6.23
N LYS A 114 15.21 -3.12 -5.34
CA LYS A 114 14.70 -4.44 -4.95
C LYS A 114 13.63 -4.95 -5.91
N PHE A 115 12.71 -4.09 -6.33
CA PHE A 115 11.59 -4.42 -7.19
C PHE A 115 11.83 -3.89 -8.61
N GLN A 116 12.72 -4.57 -9.34
CA GLN A 116 13.02 -4.23 -10.72
C GLN A 116 11.78 -4.39 -11.61
N GLY A 117 11.52 -3.38 -12.44
CA GLY A 117 10.32 -3.35 -13.30
C GLY A 117 9.12 -2.61 -12.70
N PHE A 118 9.18 -2.23 -11.43
CA PHE A 118 8.18 -1.33 -10.85
C PHE A 118 8.45 0.13 -11.28
N PRO A 119 7.42 0.95 -11.41
CA PRO A 119 7.62 2.40 -11.57
C PRO A 119 8.27 2.96 -10.30
N ALA A 120 9.05 4.02 -10.45
CA ALA A 120 9.64 4.70 -9.29
C ALA A 120 8.57 5.28 -8.35
N VAL A 121 7.43 5.70 -8.91
CA VAL A 121 6.26 6.20 -8.19
C VAL A 121 5.02 5.63 -8.85
N PHE A 122 4.12 5.02 -8.09
CA PHE A 122 2.80 4.62 -8.57
C PHE A 122 1.86 5.82 -8.55
N THR A 123 0.95 5.90 -9.51
CA THR A 123 -0.15 6.88 -9.48
C THR A 123 -1.26 6.33 -8.57
N PRO A 124 -1.60 7.00 -7.45
CA PRO A 124 -2.67 6.53 -6.60
C PRO A 124 -4.03 6.66 -7.27
N VAL A 125 -4.89 5.70 -7.05
CA VAL A 125 -6.31 5.84 -7.35
C VAL A 125 -6.91 6.74 -6.27
N LEU A 126 -7.51 7.86 -6.68
CA LEU A 126 -8.08 8.82 -5.76
C LEU A 126 -9.48 8.38 -5.31
N LEU A 127 -9.93 8.83 -4.14
CA LEU A 127 -11.28 8.59 -3.65
C LEU A 127 -12.34 8.96 -4.69
N ALA A 128 -13.35 8.12 -4.88
CA ALA A 128 -14.50 8.41 -5.73
C ALA A 128 -15.34 9.58 -5.17
N GLY A 129 -15.33 9.76 -3.86
CA GLY A 129 -15.99 10.85 -3.17
C GLY A 129 -15.52 10.97 -1.72
N ALA A 130 -15.56 12.17 -1.19
CA ALA A 130 -15.25 12.47 0.19
C ALA A 130 -16.16 13.58 0.73
N ASN A 131 -16.70 13.36 1.91
CA ASN A 131 -17.49 14.33 2.64
C ASN A 131 -16.80 14.57 4.01
N TRP A 132 -15.92 15.55 4.04
CA TRP A 132 -15.09 15.86 5.20
C TRP A 132 -15.88 16.63 6.28
N ASN A 133 -15.42 16.58 7.51
CA ASN A 133 -15.95 17.43 8.57
C ASN A 133 -15.79 18.91 8.24
N ASN A 134 -16.55 19.77 8.93
CA ASN A 134 -16.61 21.22 8.65
C ASN A 134 -15.25 21.90 8.64
N LYS A 135 -14.34 21.53 9.56
CA LYS A 135 -13.00 22.11 9.67
C LYS A 135 -12.18 21.80 8.41
N ALA A 136 -12.11 20.55 8.04
CA ALA A 136 -11.32 20.09 6.89
C ALA A 136 -11.88 20.61 5.55
N THR A 137 -13.20 20.70 5.43
CA THR A 137 -13.89 21.35 4.30
C THR A 137 -13.49 22.82 4.20
N THR A 138 -13.48 23.54 5.32
CA THR A 138 -13.07 24.96 5.37
C THR A 138 -11.59 25.13 4.99
N ASN A 139 -10.73 24.20 5.39
CA ASN A 139 -9.32 24.18 4.99
C ASN A 139 -9.11 23.79 3.53
N GLY A 140 -10.16 23.34 2.82
CA GLY A 140 -10.11 22.99 1.41
C GLY A 140 -9.58 21.56 1.14
N LEU A 141 -9.78 20.63 2.08
CA LEU A 141 -9.45 19.23 1.85
C LEU A 141 -10.39 18.66 0.78
N THR A 142 -9.79 17.96 -0.17
CA THR A 142 -10.49 17.32 -1.31
C THR A 142 -10.22 15.81 -1.31
N THR A 143 -10.31 15.17 -2.47
CA THR A 143 -9.94 13.76 -2.68
C THR A 143 -8.47 13.58 -3.06
N SER A 144 -7.76 14.67 -3.32
CA SER A 144 -6.36 14.68 -3.76
C SER A 144 -5.40 14.73 -2.58
N SER A 145 -4.24 14.06 -2.70
CA SER A 145 -3.18 14.19 -1.69
C SER A 145 -2.69 15.63 -1.62
N ALA A 146 -2.78 16.19 -0.45
CA ALA A 146 -2.34 17.55 -0.19
C ALA A 146 -2.32 17.89 1.30
N ILE A 147 -1.55 18.92 1.63
CA ILE A 147 -1.63 19.62 2.89
C ILE A 147 -2.37 20.93 2.64
N ARG A 148 -3.44 21.17 3.39
CA ARG A 148 -4.35 22.29 3.22
C ARG A 148 -4.51 23.10 4.50
N GLY A 149 -4.65 24.40 4.38
CA GLY A 149 -4.73 25.31 5.52
C GLY A 149 -3.38 25.96 5.84
N THR A 150 -3.32 26.74 6.93
CA THR A 150 -2.14 27.52 7.30
C THR A 150 -1.93 27.53 8.81
N ASN A 151 -0.69 27.73 9.23
CA ASN A 151 -0.29 27.81 10.64
C ASN A 151 -0.81 26.61 11.47
N GLU A 152 -1.47 26.87 12.58
CA GLU A 152 -1.99 25.82 13.49
C GLU A 152 -3.31 25.21 13.01
N ASN A 153 -3.92 25.76 11.96
CA ASN A 153 -5.19 25.30 11.39
C ASN A 153 -4.97 24.71 9.99
N TRP A 154 -4.53 23.49 9.94
CA TRP A 154 -4.30 22.76 8.69
C TRP A 154 -4.77 21.31 8.77
N ASP A 155 -5.04 20.74 7.63
CA ASP A 155 -5.42 19.35 7.44
C ASP A 155 -4.63 18.75 6.27
N PHE A 156 -4.56 17.43 6.22
CA PHE A 156 -3.88 16.71 5.15
C PHE A 156 -4.62 15.45 4.73
N LEU A 157 -4.36 15.09 3.50
CA LEU A 157 -4.68 13.79 2.92
C LEU A 157 -3.40 13.25 2.27
N ALA A 158 -3.00 12.04 2.64
CA ALA A 158 -1.85 11.35 2.08
C ALA A 158 -2.26 10.01 1.50
N TYR A 159 -1.58 9.58 0.44
CA TYR A 159 -1.80 8.28 -0.20
C TYR A 159 -0.57 7.38 -0.10
N GLY A 160 -0.82 6.08 -0.07
CA GLY A 160 0.14 5.05 -0.42
C GLY A 160 -0.36 4.27 -1.63
N ALA A 161 0.45 4.17 -2.67
CA ALA A 161 0.10 3.46 -3.89
C ALA A 161 1.18 2.43 -4.25
N GLY A 162 0.79 1.23 -4.58
CA GLY A 162 1.73 0.13 -4.87
C GLY A 162 1.07 -1.01 -5.63
N ASP A 163 1.83 -2.08 -5.80
CA ASP A 163 1.41 -3.32 -6.45
C ASP A 163 1.51 -4.48 -5.46
N VAL A 164 0.47 -5.28 -5.36
CA VAL A 164 0.45 -6.43 -4.44
C VAL A 164 0.36 -7.78 -5.14
N ASP A 165 -0.05 -7.82 -6.39
CA ASP A 165 -0.21 -9.06 -7.18
C ASP A 165 0.96 -9.34 -8.14
N ASN A 166 1.93 -8.43 -8.26
CA ASN A 166 3.09 -8.41 -9.17
C ASN A 166 2.73 -8.15 -10.64
N LYS A 167 1.73 -7.29 -10.88
CA LYS A 167 1.38 -6.75 -12.19
C LYS A 167 1.53 -5.22 -12.21
N PRO A 168 2.74 -4.68 -12.12
CA PRO A 168 2.96 -3.23 -11.92
C PRO A 168 2.57 -2.36 -13.11
N THR A 169 2.15 -2.94 -14.23
CA THR A 169 1.78 -2.25 -15.46
C THR A 169 0.49 -2.81 -16.04
N GLY A 170 -0.41 -1.93 -16.47
CA GLY A 170 -1.68 -2.31 -17.09
C GLY A 170 -2.83 -2.49 -16.10
N ASP A 171 -2.60 -2.29 -14.85
CA ASP A 171 -3.48 -2.48 -13.73
C ASP A 171 -3.61 -1.24 -12.86
N GLN A 172 -4.64 -1.14 -12.05
CA GLN A 172 -4.78 -0.05 -11.09
C GLN A 172 -3.96 -0.35 -9.84
N ALA A 173 -3.19 0.63 -9.37
CA ALA A 173 -2.41 0.47 -8.16
C ALA A 173 -3.30 0.21 -6.93
N ASP A 174 -2.89 -0.72 -6.07
CA ASP A 174 -3.44 -0.86 -4.73
C ASP A 174 -3.24 0.45 -3.99
N SER A 175 -4.33 1.13 -3.67
CA SER A 175 -4.30 2.51 -3.20
C SER A 175 -4.98 2.65 -1.85
N TRP A 176 -4.24 3.21 -0.92
CA TRP A 176 -4.67 3.48 0.45
C TRP A 176 -4.49 4.96 0.76
N MET A 177 -5.35 5.49 1.60
CA MET A 177 -5.23 6.87 2.05
C MET A 177 -5.24 6.95 3.58
N ILE A 178 -4.78 8.08 4.08
CA ILE A 178 -4.92 8.48 5.48
C ILE A 178 -5.12 9.99 5.56
N SER A 179 -6.01 10.44 6.42
CA SER A 179 -6.35 11.86 6.59
C SER A 179 -6.23 12.33 8.03
N SER A 180 -6.03 13.62 8.19
CA SER A 180 -6.11 14.30 9.50
C SER A 180 -7.54 14.53 9.99
N ALA A 181 -8.54 14.32 9.13
CA ALA A 181 -9.92 14.63 9.38
C ALA A 181 -10.83 13.41 9.30
N ASP A 182 -11.90 13.42 10.08
CA ASP A 182 -12.99 12.46 9.92
C ASP A 182 -13.79 12.78 8.66
N GLY A 183 -14.26 11.76 7.97
CA GLY A 183 -15.04 11.93 6.76
C GLY A 183 -15.89 10.72 6.41
N GLN A 184 -16.84 10.93 5.48
CA GLN A 184 -17.55 9.86 4.79
C GLN A 184 -16.90 9.68 3.44
N LEU A 185 -16.27 8.53 3.21
CA LEU A 185 -15.41 8.26 2.06
C LEU A 185 -16.00 7.16 1.20
N THR A 186 -15.83 7.32 -0.11
CA THR A 186 -16.27 6.31 -1.07
C THR A 186 -15.07 5.72 -1.78
N ALA A 187 -14.90 4.40 -1.66
CA ALA A 187 -13.87 3.64 -2.37
C ALA A 187 -14.20 3.58 -3.87
N VAL A 188 -13.15 3.44 -4.68
CA VAL A 188 -13.28 3.23 -6.11
C VAL A 188 -13.48 1.75 -6.41
N CYS A 189 -12.69 0.87 -5.79
CA CYS A 189 -12.80 -0.56 -5.99
C CYS A 189 -12.35 -1.38 -4.77
N PRO A 190 -13.13 -2.37 -4.32
CA PRO A 190 -14.48 -2.67 -4.79
C PRO A 190 -15.45 -1.54 -4.44
N SER A 191 -16.21 -1.11 -5.43
CA SER A 191 -17.22 -0.09 -5.20
C SER A 191 -18.42 -0.70 -4.46
N THR A 192 -18.60 -0.34 -3.20
CA THR A 192 -19.80 -0.72 -2.42
C THR A 192 -20.99 0.18 -2.73
N GLY A 193 -20.76 1.27 -3.48
CA GLY A 193 -21.78 2.30 -3.77
C GLY A 193 -22.22 3.12 -2.57
N SER A 194 -21.68 2.85 -1.39
CA SER A 194 -21.98 3.56 -0.15
C SER A 194 -20.73 4.19 0.44
N ALA A 195 -20.89 5.37 1.03
CA ALA A 195 -19.82 6.02 1.76
C ALA A 195 -19.65 5.37 3.15
N GLU A 196 -18.41 5.21 3.58
CA GLU A 196 -18.02 4.69 4.89
C GLU A 196 -17.54 5.81 5.80
N ASN A 197 -17.88 5.74 7.09
CA ASN A 197 -17.34 6.67 8.08
C ASN A 197 -15.92 6.25 8.44
N VAL A 198 -14.96 7.12 8.16
CA VAL A 198 -13.54 6.90 8.43
C VAL A 198 -13.05 7.97 9.40
N ALA A 199 -12.44 7.53 10.48
CA ALA A 199 -11.87 8.44 11.49
C ALA A 199 -10.51 8.98 11.05
N ALA A 200 -10.15 10.15 11.57
CA ALA A 200 -8.82 10.72 11.39
C ALA A 200 -7.73 9.73 11.86
N GLY A 201 -6.73 9.53 11.02
CA GLY A 201 -5.62 8.60 11.29
C GLY A 201 -5.93 7.12 11.07
N GLU A 202 -7.09 6.79 10.52
CA GLU A 202 -7.42 5.44 10.09
C GLU A 202 -7.10 5.27 8.60
N PRO A 203 -6.22 4.32 8.23
CA PRO A 203 -5.98 4.00 6.83
C PRO A 203 -7.22 3.41 6.17
N PHE A 204 -7.57 3.95 5.01
CA PHE A 204 -8.72 3.51 4.23
C PHE A 204 -8.27 2.99 2.85
N ASN A 205 -8.74 1.80 2.46
CA ASN A 205 -8.46 1.25 1.14
C ASN A 205 -9.38 1.89 0.09
N VAL A 206 -8.79 2.57 -0.86
CA VAL A 206 -9.49 3.27 -1.94
C VAL A 206 -9.69 2.39 -3.16
N SER A 207 -8.67 1.60 -3.49
CA SER A 207 -8.68 0.63 -4.58
C SER A 207 -7.86 -0.58 -4.17
N ASN A 208 -8.48 -1.75 -4.22
CA ASN A 208 -7.85 -3.01 -3.87
C ASN A 208 -7.48 -3.77 -5.14
N ASP A 209 -6.20 -3.74 -5.48
CA ASP A 209 -5.58 -4.40 -6.63
C ASP A 209 -5.98 -5.89 -6.78
N VAL A 210 -6.08 -6.62 -5.67
CA VAL A 210 -6.42 -8.07 -5.69
C VAL A 210 -7.87 -8.36 -6.11
N ASN A 211 -8.77 -7.40 -5.90
CA ASN A 211 -10.21 -7.60 -6.10
C ASN A 211 -10.76 -6.80 -7.28
N CYS A 212 -9.93 -6.03 -7.95
CA CYS A 212 -10.35 -4.99 -8.88
C CYS A 212 -9.76 -5.15 -10.30
N ASP A 213 -9.24 -6.32 -10.61
CA ASP A 213 -8.77 -6.74 -11.94
C ASP A 213 -9.91 -7.10 -12.89
#